data_8d7437b0d479c552bd9bc440b3ae1048
#
_entry.id   8d7437b0d479c552bd9bc440b3ae1048
#
_cell.length_a   1.000
_cell.length_b   1.000
_cell.length_c   1.000
_cell.angle_alpha   90.00
_cell.angle_beta   90.00
_cell.angle_gamma   90.00
#
_symmetry.space_group_name_H-M   'P 1'
#
loop_
_entity.id
_entity.type
_entity.pdbx_description
1 polymer ?
#
loop_
_entity_poly.entity_id
_entity_poly.type
_entity_poly.pdbx_seq_one_letter_code
_entity_poly.pdbx_strand_id
1 'polypeptide(L)'
;QEVLHVTVIVLLITIFILSFIGLINYIMDPFWTFNHSHKFNNFQKGINERQQKSNYIYFTDKKYDTLLLGSSRTTYMNPNSFENYKVFNYSAVAMRPQEYKVFIDFAIKDSNQPIDTIILAVDFFGYLDNKLFKYNQGPKIIENTKSLFYRWKNLFTFDALEASLKNLKDYFKNKADRYTREIIKSYSKRDPKSIENQVLIDIEDYKKEAYNGNVNINFYTILNNLKNDYNDKKFLIYTTPISYPLFKEMLELGHKDNYKNWLRDLVEIFGEIHHFMYINSVTVNYTSYFGDSNHAYPETNAIVAKTVEKN
;
A
#
# COMPACT_ATOMS: atom_id res chain seq x y z
N GLN A 1 31.35 -48.25 -0.74
CA GLN A 1 30.41 -48.19 0.39
C GLN A 1 30.53 -46.83 1.14
N GLU A 2 31.74 -46.39 1.50
CA GLU A 2 31.98 -45.12 2.24
C GLU A 2 31.43 -43.89 1.51
N VAL A 3 31.69 -43.76 0.20
CA VAL A 3 31.16 -42.65 -0.60
C VAL A 3 29.63 -42.63 -0.57
N LEU A 4 28.96 -43.76 -0.67
CA LEU A 4 27.51 -43.85 -0.61
C LEU A 4 26.99 -43.40 0.77
N HIS A 5 27.65 -43.85 1.86
CA HIS A 5 27.26 -43.39 3.21
C HIS A 5 27.42 -41.90 3.41
N VAL A 6 28.53 -41.31 2.97
CA VAL A 6 28.76 -39.85 3.03
C VAL A 6 27.70 -39.11 2.22
N THR A 7 27.40 -39.57 1.00
CA THR A 7 26.36 -38.97 0.16
C THR A 7 24.98 -39.00 0.83
N VAL A 8 24.61 -40.11 1.41
CA VAL A 8 23.32 -40.28 2.15
C VAL A 8 23.27 -39.33 3.36
N ILE A 9 24.35 -39.26 4.14
CA ILE A 9 24.40 -38.32 5.29
C ILE A 9 24.27 -36.86 4.85
N VAL A 10 24.99 -36.46 3.82
CA VAL A 10 24.89 -35.09 3.28
C VAL A 10 23.47 -34.78 2.80
N LEU A 11 22.83 -35.73 2.09
CA LEU A 11 21.45 -35.58 1.63
C LEU A 11 20.48 -35.43 2.81
N LEU A 12 20.59 -36.27 3.84
CA LEU A 12 19.74 -36.17 5.02
C LEU A 12 19.91 -34.85 5.77
N ILE A 13 21.14 -34.36 5.92
CA ILE A 13 21.42 -33.06 6.54
C ILE A 13 20.80 -31.93 5.70
N THR A 14 20.96 -32.00 4.38
CA THR A 14 20.38 -31.00 3.48
C THR A 14 18.85 -30.98 3.58
N ILE A 15 18.21 -32.14 3.56
CA ILE A 15 16.75 -32.25 3.72
C ILE A 15 16.31 -31.70 5.08
N PHE A 16 17.05 -32.02 6.14
CA PHE A 16 16.75 -31.52 7.48
C PHE A 16 16.83 -29.98 7.55
N ILE A 17 17.91 -29.38 7.00
CA ILE A 17 18.08 -27.91 6.96
C ILE A 17 16.96 -27.26 6.15
N LEU A 18 16.66 -27.77 4.96
CA LEU A 18 15.59 -27.23 4.11
C LEU A 18 14.23 -27.36 4.79
N SER A 19 13.95 -28.50 5.42
CA SER A 19 12.70 -28.71 6.17
C SER A 19 12.56 -27.72 7.33
N PHE A 20 13.67 -27.46 8.04
CA PHE A 20 13.68 -26.50 9.15
C PHE A 20 13.45 -25.05 8.65
N ILE A 21 14.11 -24.64 7.56
CA ILE A 21 13.87 -23.36 6.90
C ILE A 21 12.43 -23.24 6.44
N GLY A 22 11.93 -24.26 5.75
CA GLY A 22 10.54 -24.31 5.27
C GLY A 22 9.52 -24.21 6.39
N LEU A 23 9.77 -24.87 7.53
CA LEU A 23 8.91 -24.80 8.71
C LEU A 23 8.87 -23.39 9.32
N ILE A 24 10.03 -22.76 9.49
CA ILE A 24 10.09 -21.37 10.00
C ILE A 24 9.32 -20.44 9.06
N ASN A 25 9.56 -20.52 7.76
CA ASN A 25 8.93 -19.68 6.76
C ASN A 25 7.42 -19.95 6.66
N TYR A 26 6.99 -21.19 6.82
CA TYR A 26 5.57 -21.53 6.88
C TYR A 26 4.90 -20.93 8.12
N ILE A 27 5.51 -21.11 9.31
CA ILE A 27 4.98 -20.57 10.57
C ILE A 27 4.90 -19.04 10.49
N MET A 28 5.94 -18.37 10.04
CA MET A 28 5.97 -16.91 9.99
C MET A 28 5.15 -16.33 8.84
N ASP A 29 5.10 -17.03 7.70
CA ASP A 29 4.44 -16.60 6.46
C ASP A 29 4.66 -15.11 6.11
N PRO A 30 5.92 -14.68 5.91
CA PRO A 30 6.25 -13.27 5.78
C PRO A 30 5.70 -12.62 4.50
N PHE A 31 5.34 -13.42 3.51
CA PHE A 31 4.79 -12.97 2.22
C PHE A 31 3.27 -13.16 2.09
N TRP A 32 2.58 -13.55 3.18
CA TRP A 32 1.12 -13.70 3.22
C TRP A 32 0.56 -14.67 2.16
N THR A 33 1.24 -15.80 1.99
CA THR A 33 0.87 -16.83 1.03
C THR A 33 0.02 -17.94 1.61
N PHE A 34 -0.09 -18.03 2.95
CA PHE A 34 -0.86 -19.02 3.66
C PHE A 34 -1.96 -18.40 4.52
N ASN A 35 -3.09 -19.09 4.62
CA ASN A 35 -4.27 -18.58 5.32
C ASN A 35 -4.32 -19.06 6.78
N HIS A 36 -3.28 -18.71 7.56
CA HIS A 36 -3.26 -18.97 9.01
C HIS A 36 -2.80 -17.74 9.78
N SER A 37 -3.26 -17.63 11.03
CA SER A 37 -2.89 -16.56 11.94
C SER A 37 -2.67 -17.10 13.35
N HIS A 38 -1.59 -16.69 13.99
CA HIS A 38 -1.25 -17.01 15.36
C HIS A 38 -0.32 -15.94 15.96
N LYS A 39 0.04 -16.05 17.23
CA LYS A 39 0.77 -15.01 17.97
C LYS A 39 2.08 -14.51 17.32
N PHE A 40 2.76 -15.32 16.53
CA PHE A 40 4.04 -14.93 15.93
C PHE A 40 3.90 -14.28 14.54
N ASN A 41 2.77 -14.50 13.86
CA ASN A 41 2.55 -13.95 12.51
C ASN A 41 1.35 -13.03 12.37
N ASN A 42 0.61 -12.75 13.45
CA ASN A 42 -0.55 -11.88 13.44
C ASN A 42 -0.20 -10.39 13.24
N PHE A 43 1.07 -10.02 13.47
CA PHE A 43 1.60 -8.69 13.18
C PHE A 43 2.90 -8.81 12.41
N GLN A 44 2.94 -8.29 11.19
CA GLN A 44 4.09 -8.45 10.30
C GLN A 44 4.44 -7.14 9.60
N LYS A 45 5.73 -6.96 9.31
CA LYS A 45 6.21 -5.81 8.56
C LYS A 45 5.74 -5.88 7.09
N GLY A 46 5.34 -4.73 6.55
CA GLY A 46 5.24 -4.55 5.10
C GLY A 46 6.65 -4.53 4.49
N ILE A 47 7.02 -5.58 3.76
CA ILE A 47 8.33 -5.72 3.11
C ILE A 47 8.22 -5.25 1.67
N ASN A 48 7.26 -5.83 0.94
CA ASN A 48 6.84 -5.40 -0.37
C ASN A 48 5.30 -5.44 -0.39
N GLU A 49 4.69 -4.30 -0.09
CA GLU A 49 3.23 -4.20 0.07
C GLU A 49 2.47 -4.67 -1.18
N ARG A 50 3.00 -4.38 -2.38
CA ARG A 50 2.38 -4.83 -3.62
C ARG A 50 2.36 -6.34 -3.73
N GLN A 51 3.51 -6.99 -3.49
CA GLN A 51 3.60 -8.44 -3.56
C GLN A 51 2.80 -9.13 -2.44
N GLN A 52 2.93 -8.65 -1.20
CA GLN A 52 2.24 -9.22 -0.04
C GLN A 52 0.71 -9.12 -0.19
N LYS A 53 0.20 -7.97 -0.63
CA LYS A 53 -1.24 -7.75 -0.84
C LYS A 53 -1.77 -8.54 -2.03
N SER A 54 -0.99 -8.67 -3.11
CA SER A 54 -1.32 -9.55 -4.23
C SER A 54 -1.38 -11.02 -3.81
N ASN A 55 -0.40 -11.47 -3.03
CA ASN A 55 -0.42 -12.83 -2.47
C ASN A 55 -1.66 -13.05 -1.60
N TYR A 56 -1.92 -12.10 -0.70
CA TYR A 56 -3.03 -12.23 0.23
C TYR A 56 -4.38 -12.35 -0.49
N ILE A 57 -4.70 -11.44 -1.41
CA ILE A 57 -5.99 -11.46 -2.12
C ILE A 57 -6.14 -12.69 -3.02
N TYR A 58 -5.03 -13.24 -3.52
CA TYR A 58 -5.03 -14.42 -4.40
C TYR A 58 -5.15 -15.74 -3.62
N PHE A 59 -4.51 -15.84 -2.46
CA PHE A 59 -4.45 -17.08 -1.68
C PHE A 59 -5.48 -17.14 -0.53
N THR A 60 -6.22 -16.07 -0.27
CA THR A 60 -7.27 -16.07 0.76
C THR A 60 -8.63 -16.49 0.18
N ASP A 61 -9.47 -17.09 1.02
CA ASP A 61 -10.86 -17.38 0.70
C ASP A 61 -11.79 -16.19 0.99
N LYS A 62 -11.28 -15.12 1.61
CA LYS A 62 -12.06 -13.91 1.90
C LYS A 62 -12.49 -13.22 0.62
N LYS A 63 -13.72 -12.71 0.62
CA LYS A 63 -14.29 -11.96 -0.49
C LYS A 63 -14.50 -10.50 -0.11
N TYR A 64 -14.19 -9.63 -1.05
CA TYR A 64 -14.30 -8.19 -0.96
C TYR A 64 -15.15 -7.68 -2.11
N ASP A 65 -15.98 -6.68 -1.84
CA ASP A 65 -16.80 -6.01 -2.86
C ASP A 65 -16.19 -4.68 -3.31
N THR A 66 -15.19 -4.20 -2.59
CA THR A 66 -14.59 -2.88 -2.81
C THR A 66 -13.07 -2.94 -2.76
N LEU A 67 -12.42 -2.30 -3.74
CA LEU A 67 -10.97 -2.07 -3.74
C LEU A 67 -10.66 -0.62 -3.36
N LEU A 68 -9.70 -0.45 -2.46
CA LEU A 68 -9.12 0.85 -2.14
C LEU A 68 -7.67 0.91 -2.64
N LEU A 69 -7.41 1.78 -3.62
CA LEU A 69 -6.08 2.01 -4.18
C LEU A 69 -5.57 3.41 -3.82
N GLY A 70 -4.28 3.53 -3.66
CA GLY A 70 -3.61 4.78 -3.32
C GLY A 70 -2.18 4.56 -2.88
N SER A 71 -1.52 5.63 -2.46
CA SER A 71 -0.13 5.59 -2.01
C SER A 71 0.01 5.15 -0.54
N SER A 72 1.23 5.34 0.01
CA SER A 72 1.51 5.10 1.44
C SER A 72 0.58 5.87 2.38
N ARG A 73 0.07 7.03 1.97
CA ARG A 73 -0.90 7.84 2.73
C ARG A 73 -2.17 7.05 3.03
N THR A 74 -2.58 6.21 2.09
CA THR A 74 -3.77 5.38 2.17
C THR A 74 -3.52 4.03 2.88
N THR A 75 -2.26 3.60 3.03
CA THR A 75 -1.97 2.34 3.73
C THR A 75 -2.42 2.35 5.20
N TYR A 76 -2.55 3.52 5.82
CA TYR A 76 -3.05 3.70 7.18
C TYR A 76 -4.59 3.80 7.26
N MET A 77 -5.29 3.77 6.13
CA MET A 77 -6.74 3.68 6.10
C MET A 77 -7.17 2.28 6.55
N ASN A 78 -7.85 2.22 7.70
CA ASN A 78 -8.41 0.95 8.17
C ASN A 78 -9.63 0.58 7.29
N PRO A 79 -9.60 -0.57 6.59
CA PRO A 79 -10.73 -1.03 5.77
C PRO A 79 -12.06 -1.09 6.54
N ASN A 80 -12.02 -1.42 7.83
CA ASN A 80 -13.21 -1.51 8.68
C ASN A 80 -13.81 -0.14 9.04
N SER A 81 -13.18 0.97 8.63
CA SER A 81 -13.76 2.31 8.79
C SER A 81 -14.86 2.60 7.76
N PHE A 82 -14.99 1.78 6.73
CA PHE A 82 -16.10 1.79 5.79
C PHE A 82 -17.18 0.83 6.28
N GLU A 83 -18.36 1.35 6.63
CA GLU A 83 -19.43 0.56 7.28
C GLU A 83 -20.27 -0.23 6.27
N ASN A 84 -20.41 0.29 5.03
CA ASN A 84 -21.24 -0.30 3.98
C ASN A 84 -20.48 -1.14 2.95
N TYR A 85 -19.14 -1.26 3.09
CA TYR A 85 -18.28 -1.90 2.12
C TYR A 85 -17.34 -2.93 2.75
N LYS A 86 -17.13 -4.03 2.07
CA LYS A 86 -16.08 -5.00 2.40
C LYS A 86 -14.80 -4.63 1.64
N VAL A 87 -14.07 -3.68 2.18
CA VAL A 87 -12.92 -3.06 1.51
C VAL A 87 -11.67 -3.92 1.61
N PHE A 88 -11.02 -4.16 0.47
CA PHE A 88 -9.63 -4.58 0.41
C PHE A 88 -8.71 -3.38 0.16
N ASN A 89 -7.87 -3.04 1.13
CA ASN A 89 -6.92 -1.96 0.99
C ASN A 89 -5.68 -2.41 0.20
N TYR A 90 -5.72 -2.20 -1.12
CA TYR A 90 -4.64 -2.56 -2.04
C TYR A 90 -3.57 -1.45 -2.17
N SER A 91 -3.71 -0.33 -1.46
CA SER A 91 -2.72 0.77 -1.50
C SER A 91 -1.31 0.29 -1.13
N ALA A 92 -0.31 0.95 -1.70
CA ALA A 92 1.10 0.63 -1.44
C ALA A 92 1.97 1.88 -1.51
N VAL A 93 3.17 1.82 -0.92
CA VAL A 93 4.12 2.94 -0.93
C VAL A 93 4.28 3.50 -2.33
N ALA A 94 4.06 4.82 -2.47
CA ALA A 94 4.19 5.60 -3.71
C ALA A 94 3.43 5.05 -4.93
N MET A 95 2.36 4.29 -4.72
CA MET A 95 1.51 3.80 -5.81
C MET A 95 0.89 4.98 -6.56
N ARG A 96 0.83 4.86 -7.89
CA ARG A 96 0.38 5.90 -8.81
C ARG A 96 -0.72 5.41 -9.75
N PRO A 97 -1.44 6.32 -10.41
CA PRO A 97 -2.50 5.96 -11.35
C PRO A 97 -2.11 4.95 -12.42
N GLN A 98 -0.85 4.99 -12.91
CA GLN A 98 -0.33 4.06 -13.91
C GLN A 98 -0.35 2.59 -13.44
N GLU A 99 -0.40 2.37 -12.14
CA GLU A 99 -0.38 1.03 -11.56
C GLU A 99 -1.80 0.49 -11.26
N TYR A 100 -2.81 1.35 -11.17
CA TYR A 100 -4.14 0.96 -10.67
C TYR A 100 -4.76 -0.17 -11.50
N LYS A 101 -4.73 -0.05 -12.83
CA LYS A 101 -5.36 -1.02 -13.72
C LYS A 101 -4.86 -2.45 -13.49
N VAL A 102 -3.56 -2.66 -13.36
CA VAL A 102 -2.99 -4.00 -13.21
C VAL A 102 -3.45 -4.69 -11.92
N PHE A 103 -3.59 -3.93 -10.82
CA PHE A 103 -4.05 -4.48 -9.56
C PHE A 103 -5.57 -4.67 -9.50
N ILE A 104 -6.35 -3.81 -10.18
CA ILE A 104 -7.80 -3.99 -10.34
C ILE A 104 -8.08 -5.22 -11.20
N ASP A 105 -7.44 -5.35 -12.37
CA ASP A 105 -7.57 -6.54 -13.23
C ASP A 105 -7.24 -7.81 -12.47
N PHE A 106 -6.16 -7.82 -11.72
CA PHE A 106 -5.75 -8.98 -10.94
C PHE A 106 -6.77 -9.36 -9.86
N ALA A 107 -7.30 -8.39 -9.14
CA ALA A 107 -8.31 -8.65 -8.12
C ALA A 107 -9.59 -9.24 -8.74
N ILE A 108 -10.08 -8.66 -9.82
CA ILE A 108 -11.33 -9.08 -10.46
C ILE A 108 -11.16 -10.40 -11.22
N LYS A 109 -10.15 -10.47 -12.12
CA LYS A 109 -10.03 -11.55 -13.10
C LYS A 109 -9.29 -12.77 -12.57
N ASP A 110 -8.16 -12.53 -11.85
CA ASP A 110 -7.29 -13.62 -11.41
C ASP A 110 -7.63 -14.10 -9.99
N SER A 111 -8.04 -13.18 -9.11
CA SER A 111 -8.40 -13.50 -7.72
C SER A 111 -9.90 -13.70 -7.53
N ASN A 112 -10.68 -13.54 -8.59
CA ASN A 112 -12.14 -13.76 -8.62
C ASN A 112 -12.87 -13.04 -7.47
N GLN A 113 -12.52 -11.76 -7.25
CA GLN A 113 -13.20 -10.93 -6.27
C GLN A 113 -14.44 -10.27 -6.90
N PRO A 114 -15.58 -10.25 -6.21
CA PRO A 114 -16.82 -9.64 -6.70
C PRO A 114 -16.81 -8.12 -6.50
N ILE A 115 -15.85 -7.44 -7.13
CA ILE A 115 -15.67 -6.00 -6.96
C ILE A 115 -16.76 -5.23 -7.72
N ASP A 116 -17.50 -4.42 -6.98
CA ASP A 116 -18.53 -3.51 -7.52
C ASP A 116 -18.13 -2.03 -7.32
N THR A 117 -17.27 -1.75 -6.34
CA THR A 117 -16.82 -0.39 -6.02
C THR A 117 -15.31 -0.28 -6.05
N ILE A 118 -14.80 0.81 -6.62
CA ILE A 118 -13.37 1.17 -6.67
C ILE A 118 -13.20 2.52 -6.00
N ILE A 119 -12.47 2.54 -4.89
CA ILE A 119 -12.10 3.77 -4.17
C ILE A 119 -10.67 4.16 -4.59
N LEU A 120 -10.50 5.35 -5.14
CA LEU A 120 -9.18 5.86 -5.52
C LEU A 120 -8.79 7.02 -4.63
N ALA A 121 -7.70 6.84 -3.89
CA ALA A 121 -7.01 7.88 -3.17
C ALA A 121 -5.95 8.49 -4.10
N VAL A 122 -6.26 9.63 -4.69
CA VAL A 122 -5.40 10.26 -5.68
C VAL A 122 -4.55 11.34 -5.04
N ASP A 123 -3.24 11.23 -5.20
CA ASP A 123 -2.25 12.16 -4.64
C ASP A 123 -1.73 13.12 -5.71
N PHE A 124 -1.54 14.39 -5.33
CA PHE A 124 -1.01 15.42 -6.24
C PHE A 124 0.39 15.08 -6.79
N PHE A 125 1.27 14.43 -5.99
CA PHE A 125 2.59 14.05 -6.50
C PHE A 125 2.52 13.04 -7.66
N GLY A 126 1.42 12.30 -7.78
CA GLY A 126 1.15 11.40 -8.91
C GLY A 126 0.76 12.11 -10.20
N TYR A 127 0.36 13.40 -10.09
CA TYR A 127 0.09 14.29 -11.23
C TYR A 127 1.38 14.78 -11.91
N LEU A 128 2.50 14.74 -11.19
CA LEU A 128 3.80 15.19 -11.68
C LEU A 128 4.64 14.01 -12.18
N ASP A 129 5.33 14.22 -13.30
CA ASP A 129 6.33 13.28 -13.82
C ASP A 129 7.67 13.56 -13.14
N ASN A 130 7.86 12.97 -11.97
CA ASN A 130 9.07 13.11 -11.19
C ASN A 130 9.91 11.83 -11.19
N LYS A 131 11.22 11.97 -10.92
CA LYS A 131 12.20 10.86 -11.01
C LYS A 131 12.09 9.83 -9.88
N LEU A 132 11.32 10.13 -8.84
CA LEU A 132 11.26 9.38 -7.59
C LEU A 132 10.89 7.91 -7.77
N PHE A 133 10.03 7.58 -8.73
CA PHE A 133 9.46 6.26 -8.77
C PHE A 133 9.25 5.75 -10.20
N LYS A 134 10.22 4.99 -10.68
CA LYS A 134 10.03 4.13 -11.85
C LYS A 134 9.38 2.81 -11.40
N TYR A 135 8.14 2.87 -10.91
CA TYR A 135 7.42 1.67 -10.52
C TYR A 135 6.52 1.18 -11.65
N ASN A 136 7.02 0.28 -12.43
CA ASN A 136 6.21 -0.57 -13.28
C ASN A 136 6.48 -2.05 -12.94
N GLN A 137 6.39 -2.39 -11.65
CA GLN A 137 6.60 -3.76 -11.17
C GLN A 137 5.30 -4.57 -11.11
N GLY A 138 4.15 -3.92 -11.26
CA GLY A 138 2.84 -4.57 -11.17
C GLY A 138 2.74 -5.86 -11.99
N PRO A 139 2.99 -5.85 -13.31
CA PRO A 139 2.89 -7.05 -14.13
C PRO A 139 3.77 -8.20 -13.63
N LYS A 140 5.03 -7.93 -13.26
CA LYS A 140 5.96 -8.93 -12.73
C LYS A 140 5.49 -9.50 -11.38
N ILE A 141 4.94 -8.67 -10.51
CA ILE A 141 4.37 -9.09 -9.23
C ILE A 141 3.22 -10.06 -9.44
N ILE A 142 2.31 -9.74 -10.36
CA ILE A 142 1.17 -10.59 -10.68
C ILE A 142 1.61 -11.92 -11.30
N GLU A 143 2.54 -11.87 -12.26
CA GLU A 143 3.14 -13.07 -12.85
C GLU A 143 3.78 -13.96 -11.79
N ASN A 144 4.56 -13.40 -10.88
CA ASN A 144 5.14 -14.13 -9.76
C ASN A 144 4.07 -14.81 -8.90
N THR A 145 3.05 -14.06 -8.48
CA THR A 145 1.97 -14.59 -7.61
C THR A 145 1.24 -15.75 -8.28
N LYS A 146 1.03 -15.69 -9.59
CA LYS A 146 0.34 -16.71 -10.39
C LYS A 146 1.24 -17.89 -10.78
N SER A 147 2.55 -17.78 -10.60
CA SER A 147 3.48 -18.81 -11.05
C SER A 147 3.26 -20.13 -10.29
N LEU A 148 3.43 -21.24 -11.03
CA LEU A 148 3.20 -22.59 -10.50
C LEU A 148 4.08 -22.85 -9.27
N PHE A 149 3.45 -23.33 -8.20
CA PHE A 149 4.09 -23.60 -6.91
C PHE A 149 4.72 -22.41 -6.22
N TYR A 150 4.41 -21.15 -6.61
CA TYR A 150 4.99 -19.93 -6.03
C TYR A 150 5.00 -19.96 -4.50
N ARG A 151 3.85 -20.22 -3.85
CA ARG A 151 3.73 -20.25 -2.39
C ARG A 151 4.65 -21.28 -1.73
N TRP A 152 4.85 -22.42 -2.38
CA TRP A 152 5.68 -23.49 -1.85
C TRP A 152 7.17 -23.24 -2.09
N LYS A 153 7.53 -22.68 -3.26
CA LYS A 153 8.92 -22.30 -3.56
C LYS A 153 9.43 -21.27 -2.56
N ASN A 154 8.59 -20.29 -2.20
CA ASN A 154 8.95 -19.24 -1.23
C ASN A 154 9.33 -19.80 0.15
N LEU A 155 8.83 -20.97 0.54
CA LEU A 155 9.21 -21.60 1.83
C LEU A 155 10.70 -21.92 1.91
N PHE A 156 11.36 -22.11 0.78
CA PHE A 156 12.76 -22.53 0.74
C PHE A 156 13.70 -21.42 0.28
N THR A 157 13.24 -20.16 0.30
CA THR A 157 14.08 -19.00 -0.08
C THR A 157 14.74 -18.36 1.13
N PHE A 158 15.95 -17.86 0.93
CA PHE A 158 16.66 -17.09 1.97
C PHE A 158 15.96 -15.75 2.25
N ASP A 159 15.36 -15.12 1.23
CA ASP A 159 14.59 -13.89 1.39
C ASP A 159 13.41 -14.10 2.36
N ALA A 160 12.71 -15.22 2.25
CA ALA A 160 11.63 -15.57 3.18
C ALA A 160 12.17 -15.84 4.59
N LEU A 161 13.34 -16.51 4.72
CA LEU A 161 13.96 -16.75 6.02
C LEU A 161 14.40 -15.45 6.68
N GLU A 162 15.07 -14.55 5.95
CA GLU A 162 15.46 -13.23 6.46
C GLU A 162 14.23 -12.44 6.93
N ALA A 163 13.19 -12.40 6.11
CA ALA A 163 11.93 -11.74 6.43
C ALA A 163 11.25 -12.36 7.66
N SER A 164 11.25 -13.69 7.78
CA SER A 164 10.72 -14.43 8.93
C SER A 164 11.45 -14.09 10.22
N LEU A 165 12.78 -14.12 10.18
CA LEU A 165 13.62 -13.79 11.34
C LEU A 165 13.47 -12.32 11.76
N LYS A 166 13.32 -11.42 10.78
CA LYS A 166 13.07 -10.00 11.03
C LYS A 166 11.72 -9.75 11.69
N ASN A 167 10.66 -10.40 11.19
CA ASN A 167 9.34 -10.34 11.80
C ASN A 167 9.34 -10.90 13.24
N LEU A 168 10.04 -12.00 13.48
CA LEU A 168 10.19 -12.58 14.82
C LEU A 168 10.94 -11.62 15.77
N LYS A 169 12.01 -10.99 15.29
CA LYS A 169 12.75 -9.96 16.05
C LYS A 169 11.87 -8.74 16.36
N ASP A 170 11.06 -8.29 15.39
CA ASP A 170 10.15 -7.15 15.57
C ASP A 170 8.98 -7.51 16.50
N TYR A 171 8.54 -8.76 16.52
CA TYR A 171 7.58 -9.27 17.51
C TYR A 171 8.09 -9.10 18.95
N PHE A 172 9.31 -9.58 19.23
CA PHE A 172 9.89 -9.46 20.57
C PHE A 172 10.23 -8.01 20.96
N LYS A 173 10.47 -7.13 20.00
CA LYS A 173 10.73 -5.70 20.25
C LYS A 173 9.49 -4.84 20.29
N ASN A 174 8.33 -5.42 20.10
CA ASN A 174 7.02 -4.75 20.04
C ASN A 174 7.05 -3.48 19.15
N LYS A 175 7.64 -3.58 17.95
CA LYS A 175 7.73 -2.46 17.02
C LYS A 175 6.37 -2.12 16.44
N ALA A 176 6.14 -0.80 16.26
CA ALA A 176 5.01 -0.27 15.50
C ALA A 176 5.20 -0.42 13.97
N ASP A 177 4.27 0.10 13.20
CA ASP A 177 4.26 0.08 11.73
C ASP A 177 4.29 -1.32 11.13
N ARG A 178 3.43 -2.17 11.66
CA ARG A 178 3.20 -3.53 11.18
C ARG A 178 1.76 -3.69 10.71
N TYR A 179 1.54 -4.71 9.91
CA TYR A 179 0.22 -5.10 9.45
C TYR A 179 -0.34 -6.27 10.26
N THR A 180 -1.63 -6.21 10.57
CA THR A 180 -2.39 -7.40 10.99
C THR A 180 -2.59 -8.35 9.81
N ARG A 181 -3.09 -9.55 10.08
CA ARG A 181 -3.49 -10.52 9.02
C ARG A 181 -4.74 -10.07 8.24
N GLU A 182 -5.44 -9.05 8.68
CA GLU A 182 -6.52 -8.37 7.94
C GLU A 182 -6.03 -7.16 7.14
N ILE A 183 -4.70 -7.01 7.00
CA ILE A 183 -4.06 -5.91 6.25
C ILE A 183 -4.37 -4.54 6.86
N ILE A 184 -4.59 -4.48 8.16
CA ILE A 184 -4.72 -3.23 8.90
C ILE A 184 -3.34 -2.82 9.40
N LYS A 185 -2.89 -1.64 8.99
CA LYS A 185 -1.58 -1.10 9.41
C LYS A 185 -1.68 -0.49 10.80
N SER A 186 -0.83 -0.96 11.71
CA SER A 186 -0.64 -0.35 13.04
C SER A 186 0.31 0.85 12.95
N TYR A 187 0.25 1.72 13.95
CA TYR A 187 1.11 2.89 14.05
C TYR A 187 1.40 3.20 15.52
N SER A 188 2.44 4.02 15.75
CA SER A 188 2.67 4.65 17.05
C SER A 188 2.50 6.15 16.94
N LYS A 189 1.75 6.75 17.88
CA LYS A 189 1.73 8.20 18.00
C LYS A 189 3.12 8.70 18.38
N ARG A 190 3.54 9.77 17.69
CA ARG A 190 4.79 10.47 17.94
C ARG A 190 4.53 11.71 18.77
N ASP A 191 5.54 12.18 19.48
CA ASP A 191 5.43 13.47 20.15
C ASP A 191 5.43 14.63 19.12
N PRO A 192 4.76 15.75 19.40
CA PRO A 192 4.60 16.86 18.47
C PRO A 192 5.92 17.42 17.94
N LYS A 193 6.94 17.55 18.78
CA LYS A 193 8.25 18.08 18.38
C LYS A 193 8.98 17.15 17.40
N SER A 194 8.85 15.84 17.60
CA SER A 194 9.36 14.83 16.67
C SER A 194 8.67 14.92 15.32
N ILE A 195 7.33 15.19 15.29
CA ILE A 195 6.58 15.40 14.06
C ILE A 195 7.03 16.67 13.36
N GLU A 196 7.18 17.78 14.07
CA GLU A 196 7.66 19.05 13.51
C GLU A 196 9.02 18.89 12.82
N ASN A 197 9.96 18.22 13.48
CA ASN A 197 11.29 17.94 12.92
C ASN A 197 11.20 17.05 11.67
N GLN A 198 10.34 16.02 11.70
CA GLN A 198 10.15 15.13 10.54
C GLN A 198 9.53 15.88 9.37
N VAL A 199 8.58 16.77 9.61
CA VAL A 199 7.96 17.61 8.58
C VAL A 199 8.99 18.46 7.85
N LEU A 200 9.96 19.02 8.55
CA LEU A 200 11.04 19.80 7.91
C LEU A 200 11.91 18.94 6.99
N ILE A 201 12.24 17.74 7.43
CA ILE A 201 12.99 16.76 6.62
C ILE A 201 12.18 16.37 5.38
N ASP A 202 10.94 16.00 5.58
CA ASP A 202 10.04 15.59 4.49
C ASP A 202 9.87 16.69 3.44
N ILE A 203 9.75 17.96 3.86
CA ILE A 203 9.64 19.10 2.94
C ILE A 203 10.86 19.15 2.02
N GLU A 204 12.08 19.02 2.56
CA GLU A 204 13.29 19.02 1.74
C GLU A 204 13.36 17.83 0.77
N ASP A 205 12.87 16.66 1.16
CA ASP A 205 12.78 15.50 0.30
C ASP A 205 11.71 15.70 -0.80
N TYR A 206 10.55 16.25 -0.44
CA TYR A 206 9.51 16.58 -1.42
C TYR A 206 9.92 17.62 -2.45
N LYS A 207 10.67 18.65 -2.04
CA LYS A 207 11.26 19.64 -2.96
C LYS A 207 12.14 18.99 -4.02
N LYS A 208 13.01 18.09 -3.57
CA LYS A 208 14.01 17.46 -4.46
C LYS A 208 13.40 16.41 -5.37
N GLU A 209 12.41 15.73 -4.89
CA GLU A 209 11.97 14.46 -5.48
C GLU A 209 10.51 14.48 -5.96
N ALA A 210 9.56 14.74 -5.08
CA ALA A 210 8.14 14.55 -5.37
C ALA A 210 7.50 15.74 -6.09
N TYR A 211 7.92 16.94 -5.75
CA TYR A 211 7.43 18.18 -6.36
C TYR A 211 8.39 18.78 -7.40
N ASN A 212 9.49 18.08 -7.68
CA ASN A 212 10.43 18.46 -8.72
C ASN A 212 10.14 17.71 -10.02
N GLY A 213 9.16 18.18 -10.78
CA GLY A 213 8.78 17.56 -12.05
C GLY A 213 7.74 18.37 -12.80
N ASN A 214 7.64 18.11 -14.10
CA ASN A 214 6.60 18.66 -14.95
C ASN A 214 5.29 17.87 -14.76
N VAL A 215 4.19 18.42 -15.22
CA VAL A 215 2.91 17.69 -15.26
C VAL A 215 3.04 16.47 -16.16
N ASN A 216 2.57 15.33 -15.68
CA ASN A 216 2.50 14.11 -16.46
C ASN A 216 1.37 14.25 -17.51
N ILE A 217 1.74 14.42 -18.76
CA ILE A 217 0.81 14.61 -19.87
C ILE A 217 -0.17 13.44 -20.08
N ASN A 218 0.14 12.27 -19.56
CA ASN A 218 -0.70 11.08 -19.68
C ASN A 218 -1.65 10.89 -18.48
N PHE A 219 -1.58 11.73 -17.45
CA PHE A 219 -2.37 11.56 -16.22
C PHE A 219 -3.88 11.49 -16.50
N TYR A 220 -4.39 12.47 -17.24
CA TYR A 220 -5.81 12.51 -17.63
C TYR A 220 -6.20 11.25 -18.42
N THR A 221 -5.45 10.92 -19.46
CA THR A 221 -5.72 9.76 -20.32
C THR A 221 -5.71 8.44 -19.54
N ILE A 222 -4.75 8.27 -18.61
CA ILE A 222 -4.65 7.07 -17.77
C ILE A 222 -5.91 6.90 -16.91
N LEU A 223 -6.34 7.94 -16.21
CA LEU A 223 -7.52 7.85 -15.34
C LEU A 223 -8.84 7.78 -16.11
N ASN A 224 -8.94 8.50 -17.24
CA ASN A 224 -10.11 8.43 -18.09
C ASN A 224 -10.28 7.04 -18.73
N ASN A 225 -9.20 6.43 -19.20
CA ASN A 225 -9.22 5.05 -19.70
C ASN A 225 -9.58 4.09 -18.57
N LEU A 226 -9.03 4.27 -17.37
CA LEU A 226 -9.37 3.45 -16.21
C LEU A 226 -10.89 3.50 -15.93
N LYS A 227 -11.49 4.70 -15.89
CA LYS A 227 -12.92 4.85 -15.68
C LYS A 227 -13.74 4.16 -16.78
N ASN A 228 -13.31 4.29 -18.03
CA ASN A 228 -14.01 3.69 -19.16
C ASN A 228 -13.90 2.15 -19.17
N ASP A 229 -12.74 1.60 -18.80
CA ASP A 229 -12.51 0.15 -18.71
C ASP A 229 -13.38 -0.53 -17.63
N TYR A 230 -13.79 0.23 -16.61
CA TYR A 230 -14.63 -0.25 -15.50
C TYR A 230 -15.90 0.61 -15.35
N ASN A 231 -16.54 0.95 -16.47
CA ASN A 231 -17.72 1.81 -16.50
C ASN A 231 -18.96 1.21 -15.83
N ASP A 232 -18.95 -0.10 -15.58
CA ASP A 232 -19.94 -0.87 -14.82
C ASP A 232 -19.71 -0.81 -13.29
N LYS A 233 -18.62 -0.22 -12.84
CA LYS A 233 -18.25 -0.11 -11.42
C LYS A 233 -18.54 1.27 -10.86
N LYS A 234 -18.88 1.32 -9.55
CA LYS A 234 -18.96 2.58 -8.82
C LYS A 234 -17.55 3.08 -8.51
N PHE A 235 -17.27 4.35 -8.82
CA PHE A 235 -16.03 5.00 -8.42
C PHE A 235 -16.31 5.98 -7.29
N LEU A 236 -15.49 5.91 -6.22
CA LEU A 236 -15.42 6.89 -5.16
C LEU A 236 -14.00 7.48 -5.15
N ILE A 237 -13.88 8.76 -5.41
CA ILE A 237 -12.59 9.42 -5.56
C ILE A 237 -12.35 10.37 -4.41
N TYR A 238 -11.17 10.31 -3.81
CA TYR A 238 -10.77 11.33 -2.85
C TYR A 238 -9.30 11.73 -3.00
N THR A 239 -8.99 12.97 -2.60
CA THR A 239 -7.62 13.45 -2.51
C THR A 239 -7.14 13.31 -1.07
N THR A 240 -5.93 12.82 -0.85
CA THR A 240 -5.42 12.60 0.50
C THR A 240 -5.06 13.91 1.20
N PRO A 241 -5.41 14.08 2.49
CA PRO A 241 -4.95 15.24 3.25
C PRO A 241 -3.44 15.19 3.47
N ILE A 242 -2.81 16.36 3.50
CA ILE A 242 -1.41 16.54 3.89
C ILE A 242 -1.30 17.70 4.89
N SER A 243 -0.20 17.76 5.64
CA SER A 243 0.04 18.84 6.59
C SER A 243 0.10 20.21 5.91
N TYR A 244 -0.35 21.25 6.61
CA TYR A 244 -0.28 22.62 6.08
C TYR A 244 1.12 23.04 5.65
N PRO A 245 2.22 22.76 6.39
CA PRO A 245 3.55 23.15 5.93
C PRO A 245 3.93 22.53 4.58
N LEU A 246 3.62 21.24 4.37
CA LEU A 246 3.89 20.58 3.09
C LEU A 246 3.01 21.11 1.95
N PHE A 247 1.75 21.42 2.24
CA PHE A 247 0.84 22.04 1.27
C PHE A 247 1.31 23.46 0.87
N LYS A 248 1.73 24.27 1.85
CA LYS A 248 2.29 25.59 1.63
C LYS A 248 3.52 25.50 0.73
N GLU A 249 4.45 24.62 1.04
CA GLU A 249 5.67 24.42 0.24
C GLU A 249 5.36 24.08 -1.22
N MET A 250 4.42 23.17 -1.45
CA MET A 250 3.97 22.85 -2.82
C MET A 250 3.52 24.09 -3.60
N LEU A 251 2.80 24.99 -2.93
CA LEU A 251 2.36 26.26 -3.57
C LEU A 251 3.54 27.22 -3.82
N GLU A 252 4.49 27.31 -2.88
CA GLU A 252 5.70 28.16 -2.99
C GLU A 252 6.65 27.68 -4.08
N LEU A 253 6.65 26.39 -4.39
CA LEU A 253 7.35 25.80 -5.54
C LEU A 253 6.67 26.11 -6.90
N GLY A 254 5.58 26.88 -6.91
CA GLY A 254 4.89 27.33 -8.13
C GLY A 254 3.82 26.37 -8.64
N HIS A 255 3.45 25.34 -7.88
CA HIS A 255 2.46 24.33 -8.32
C HIS A 255 1.00 24.75 -8.16
N LYS A 256 0.70 26.02 -7.87
CA LYS A 256 -0.68 26.51 -7.66
C LYS A 256 -1.61 26.21 -8.84
N ASP A 257 -1.17 26.47 -10.06
CA ASP A 257 -2.01 26.24 -11.24
C ASP A 257 -2.05 24.76 -11.63
N ASN A 258 -0.95 24.05 -11.45
CA ASN A 258 -0.93 22.59 -11.59
C ASN A 258 -1.90 21.90 -10.63
N TYR A 259 -1.98 22.36 -9.38
CA TYR A 259 -2.91 21.85 -8.38
C TYR A 259 -4.38 22.08 -8.77
N LYS A 260 -4.71 23.28 -9.31
CA LYS A 260 -6.07 23.55 -9.81
C LYS A 260 -6.41 22.70 -11.03
N ASN A 261 -5.45 22.51 -11.95
CA ASN A 261 -5.65 21.69 -13.14
C ASN A 261 -5.85 20.22 -12.75
N TRP A 262 -5.04 19.71 -11.81
CA TRP A 262 -5.22 18.36 -11.27
C TRP A 262 -6.63 18.13 -10.70
N LEU A 263 -7.16 19.06 -9.91
CA LEU A 263 -8.53 18.96 -9.39
C LEU A 263 -9.57 19.03 -10.50
N ARG A 264 -9.37 19.90 -11.51
CA ARG A 264 -10.25 19.99 -12.66
C ARG A 264 -10.29 18.70 -13.46
N ASP A 265 -9.13 18.11 -13.75
CA ASP A 265 -9.01 16.83 -14.44
C ASP A 265 -9.76 15.72 -13.70
N LEU A 266 -9.60 15.64 -12.37
CA LEU A 266 -10.31 14.65 -11.56
C LEU A 266 -11.83 14.83 -11.61
N VAL A 267 -12.33 16.08 -11.51
CA VAL A 267 -13.77 16.37 -11.59
C VAL A 267 -14.29 16.11 -13.00
N GLU A 268 -13.55 16.47 -14.03
CA GLU A 268 -13.94 16.21 -15.42
C GLU A 268 -14.06 14.71 -15.71
N ILE A 269 -13.11 13.91 -15.22
CA ILE A 269 -13.12 12.46 -15.42
C ILE A 269 -14.23 11.78 -14.61
N PHE A 270 -14.36 12.07 -13.31
CA PHE A 270 -15.20 11.29 -12.40
C PHE A 270 -16.52 11.97 -12.02
N GLY A 271 -16.70 13.26 -12.35
CA GLY A 271 -17.86 14.06 -12.03
C GLY A 271 -17.81 14.63 -10.61
N GLU A 272 -17.62 13.80 -9.61
CA GLU A 272 -17.58 14.19 -8.19
C GLU A 272 -16.34 13.62 -7.51
N ILE A 273 -15.72 14.42 -6.62
CA ILE A 273 -14.58 14.01 -5.81
C ILE A 273 -14.70 14.54 -4.38
N HIS A 274 -14.22 13.78 -3.41
CA HIS A 274 -14.03 14.22 -2.03
C HIS A 274 -12.64 14.86 -1.90
N HIS A 275 -12.60 16.16 -1.71
CA HIS A 275 -11.33 16.88 -1.66
C HIS A 275 -10.91 17.16 -0.22
N PHE A 276 -9.76 16.58 0.22
CA PHE A 276 -9.20 16.79 1.57
C PHE A 276 -7.83 17.48 1.57
N MET A 277 -7.19 17.66 0.41
CA MET A 277 -5.90 18.33 0.29
C MET A 277 -6.07 19.86 0.23
N TYR A 278 -6.53 20.48 1.31
CA TYR A 278 -6.70 21.92 1.44
C TYR A 278 -6.49 22.36 2.90
N ILE A 279 -6.36 23.69 3.10
CA ILE A 279 -6.15 24.27 4.43
C ILE A 279 -7.43 24.18 5.26
N ASN A 280 -7.38 23.44 6.35
CA ASN A 280 -8.47 23.28 7.31
C ASN A 280 -7.92 23.01 8.72
N SER A 281 -8.79 22.87 9.72
CA SER A 281 -8.37 22.66 11.11
C SER A 281 -7.51 21.40 11.31
N VAL A 282 -7.74 20.33 10.54
CA VAL A 282 -6.95 19.08 10.63
C VAL A 282 -5.55 19.30 10.05
N THR A 283 -5.44 19.90 8.86
CA THR A 283 -4.16 20.11 8.19
C THR A 283 -3.28 21.16 8.87
N VAL A 284 -3.89 22.16 9.53
CA VAL A 284 -3.17 23.20 10.30
C VAL A 284 -2.67 22.62 11.64
N ASN A 285 -3.49 21.85 12.34
CA ASN A 285 -3.10 21.20 13.60
C ASN A 285 -2.43 19.83 13.36
N TYR A 286 -1.60 19.72 12.33
CA TYR A 286 -1.05 18.48 11.80
C TYR A 286 -0.35 17.61 12.87
N THR A 287 0.29 18.18 13.87
CA THR A 287 0.97 17.42 14.95
C THR A 287 0.01 16.53 15.76
N SER A 288 -1.29 16.84 15.74
CA SER A 288 -2.32 16.03 16.39
C SER A 288 -2.93 14.98 15.48
N TYR A 289 -2.87 15.19 14.15
CA TYR A 289 -3.60 14.38 13.16
C TYR A 289 -2.72 13.57 12.22
N PHE A 290 -1.42 13.86 12.18
CA PHE A 290 -0.45 13.21 11.30
C PHE A 290 0.76 12.71 12.08
N GLY A 291 1.37 11.64 11.58
CA GLY A 291 2.63 11.11 12.11
C GLY A 291 3.89 11.75 11.51
N ASP A 292 3.72 12.48 10.40
CA ASP A 292 4.73 13.23 9.65
C ASP A 292 4.05 14.26 8.74
N SER A 293 4.68 14.67 7.64
CA SER A 293 4.12 15.70 6.74
C SER A 293 2.87 15.25 5.97
N ASN A 294 2.65 13.96 5.79
CA ASN A 294 1.67 13.45 4.82
C ASN A 294 0.98 12.12 5.18
N HIS A 295 1.36 11.48 6.28
CA HIS A 295 0.70 10.27 6.75
C HIS A 295 -0.23 10.61 7.92
N ALA A 296 -1.52 10.73 7.60
CA ALA A 296 -2.56 10.93 8.59
C ALA A 296 -2.71 9.68 9.48
N TYR A 297 -2.96 9.89 10.77
CA TYR A 297 -3.25 8.81 11.69
C TYR A 297 -4.52 8.04 11.29
N PRO A 298 -4.66 6.75 11.65
CA PRO A 298 -5.85 5.95 11.33
C PRO A 298 -7.16 6.59 11.78
N GLU A 299 -7.17 7.32 12.91
CA GLU A 299 -8.38 8.01 13.37
C GLU A 299 -8.76 9.17 12.43
N THR A 300 -7.79 9.90 11.91
CA THR A 300 -8.01 10.93 10.90
C THR A 300 -8.49 10.31 9.59
N ASN A 301 -7.87 9.23 9.16
CA ASN A 301 -8.29 8.47 7.98
C ASN A 301 -9.70 7.88 8.14
N ALA A 302 -10.13 7.51 9.35
CA ALA A 302 -11.49 7.04 9.61
C ALA A 302 -12.54 8.15 9.35
N ILE A 303 -12.22 9.42 9.63
CA ILE A 303 -13.08 10.55 9.29
C ILE A 303 -13.20 10.70 7.76
N VAL A 304 -12.08 10.56 7.05
CA VAL A 304 -12.05 10.55 5.58
C VAL A 304 -12.91 9.42 5.02
N ALA A 305 -12.74 8.18 5.51
CA ALA A 305 -13.51 7.02 5.09
C ALA A 305 -15.02 7.25 5.24
N LYS A 306 -15.45 7.68 6.42
CA LYS A 306 -16.88 7.97 6.71
C LYS A 306 -17.44 9.09 5.84
N THR A 307 -16.62 10.04 5.40
CA THR A 307 -17.07 11.11 4.50
C THR A 307 -17.21 10.59 3.07
N VAL A 308 -16.24 9.82 2.59
CA VAL A 308 -16.24 9.22 1.24
C VAL A 308 -17.39 8.23 1.07
N GLU A 309 -17.76 7.53 2.14
CA GLU A 309 -18.82 6.50 2.10
C GLU A 309 -20.24 7.08 2.02
N LYS A 310 -20.47 8.34 2.44
CA LYS A 310 -21.81 8.93 2.52
C LYS A 310 -22.46 9.26 1.17
N ASN A 311 -21.72 9.14 0.10
CA ASN A 311 -22.18 9.28 -1.29
C ASN A 311 -22.19 7.90 -1.96
#